data_f30b62e942c1f2de3d3f951b9dc9db6b
#
_entry.id   f30b62e942c1f2de3d3f951b9dc9db6b
#
_cell.length_a   1.000
_cell.length_b   1.000
_cell.length_c   1.000
_cell.angle_alpha   90.00
_cell.angle_beta   90.00
_cell.angle_gamma   90.00
#
_symmetry.space_group_name_H-M   'P 1'
#
loop_
_entity.id
_entity.type
_entity.pdbx_description
1 polymer ?
#
loop_
_entity_poly.entity_id
_entity_poly.type
_entity_poly.pdbx_seq_one_letter_code
_entity_poly.pdbx_strand_id
1 'polypeptide(L)'
;MAIVPLFHCNGWNHTWMMPVLGGTLVCCRDISSKVIYDAIADEGVQYFGGAPIVLNMIVNTNETDRRNFNHTVEVFTAGAPPAPATLLKIEKLGFNVTQVYGLTETYGHVTECYWETEKWSELEGEQRAAIKARQGVAFPMMEHITVMDQSMYEVPQDGKTQGEIMIRGNSVMKGYFKNEKATVEAFDGGYFHSGDIAVHHP
;
A
#
# COMPACT_ATOMS: atom_id res chain seq x y z
N MET A 1 -13.67 5.11 -4.05
CA MET A 1 -14.64 4.22 -3.34
C MET A 1 -14.10 3.86 -1.98
N ALA A 2 -14.92 3.89 -0.94
CA ALA A 2 -14.56 3.53 0.43
C ALA A 2 -14.91 2.06 0.70
N ILE A 3 -13.90 1.20 0.67
CA ILE A 3 -13.99 -0.23 1.05
C ILE A 3 -13.24 -0.49 2.35
N VAL A 4 -12.16 0.26 2.58
CA VAL A 4 -11.34 0.11 3.79
C VAL A 4 -12.12 0.63 5.00
N PRO A 5 -12.17 -0.14 6.11
CA PRO A 5 -12.86 0.29 7.32
C PRO A 5 -12.37 1.65 7.85
N LEU A 6 -13.29 2.42 8.46
CA LEU A 6 -12.99 3.76 8.96
C LEU A 6 -11.97 3.81 10.10
N PHE A 7 -11.69 2.70 10.78
CA PHE A 7 -10.64 2.63 11.82
C PHE A 7 -9.21 2.52 11.23
N HIS A 8 -9.07 2.21 9.95
CA HIS A 8 -7.80 2.33 9.26
C HIS A 8 -7.61 3.75 8.72
N CYS A 9 -6.37 4.25 8.71
CA CYS A 9 -6.04 5.59 8.23
C CYS A 9 -6.56 5.88 6.82
N ASN A 10 -6.50 4.93 5.89
CA ASN A 10 -7.01 5.08 4.54
C ASN A 10 -8.53 5.34 4.53
N GLY A 11 -9.32 4.53 5.24
CA GLY A 11 -10.76 4.74 5.34
C GLY A 11 -11.13 6.05 6.03
N TRP A 12 -10.43 6.40 7.12
CA TRP A 12 -10.61 7.65 7.84
C TRP A 12 -10.31 8.86 6.97
N ASN A 13 -9.15 8.89 6.33
CA ASN A 13 -8.70 10.03 5.54
C ASN A 13 -9.60 10.32 4.34
N HIS A 14 -10.06 9.31 3.61
CA HIS A 14 -10.94 9.51 2.46
C HIS A 14 -12.22 10.26 2.81
N THR A 15 -12.77 10.05 3.99
CA THR A 15 -13.97 10.75 4.46
C THR A 15 -13.79 12.26 4.52
N TRP A 16 -12.59 12.72 4.85
CA TRP A 16 -12.27 14.16 4.98
C TRP A 16 -11.66 14.75 3.71
N MET A 17 -10.82 13.97 3.03
CA MET A 17 -10.13 14.43 1.83
C MET A 17 -11.07 14.62 0.64
N MET A 18 -12.03 13.72 0.45
CA MET A 18 -12.91 13.78 -0.72
C MET A 18 -13.73 15.07 -0.79
N PRO A 19 -14.36 15.57 0.29
CA PRO A 19 -15.00 16.89 0.28
C PRO A 19 -14.04 18.04 -0.02
N VAL A 20 -12.82 18.01 0.53
CA VAL A 20 -11.81 19.06 0.29
C VAL A 20 -11.39 19.11 -1.17
N LEU A 21 -11.28 17.95 -1.82
CA LEU A 21 -10.90 17.82 -3.23
C LEU A 21 -12.09 18.05 -4.20
N GLY A 22 -13.31 18.23 -3.69
CA GLY A 22 -14.52 18.31 -4.52
C GLY A 22 -14.86 16.96 -5.19
N GLY A 23 -14.35 15.87 -4.66
CA GLY A 23 -14.58 14.51 -5.19
C GLY A 23 -15.84 13.85 -4.62
N THR A 24 -16.22 12.73 -5.21
CA THR A 24 -17.34 11.89 -4.76
C THR A 24 -16.83 10.67 -4.01
N LEU A 25 -17.38 10.40 -2.83
CA LEU A 25 -17.09 9.21 -2.05
C LEU A 25 -18.21 8.18 -2.22
N VAL A 26 -17.95 7.11 -2.96
CA VAL A 26 -18.85 5.97 -3.09
C VAL A 26 -18.62 5.03 -1.92
N CYS A 27 -19.60 4.90 -1.04
CA CYS A 27 -19.52 4.04 0.15
C CYS A 27 -19.97 2.61 -0.16
N CYS A 28 -19.10 1.64 0.11
CA CYS A 28 -19.39 0.22 -0.04
C CYS A 28 -19.68 -0.41 1.31
N ARG A 29 -20.89 -0.97 1.48
CA ARG A 29 -21.27 -1.67 2.71
C ARG A 29 -20.87 -3.15 2.67
N ASP A 30 -21.08 -3.78 1.52
CA ASP A 30 -20.73 -5.17 1.28
C ASP A 30 -19.56 -5.25 0.31
N ILE A 31 -18.47 -5.88 0.75
CA ILE A 31 -17.27 -6.02 -0.08
C ILE A 31 -17.37 -7.34 -0.83
N SER A 32 -17.85 -7.26 -2.07
CA SER A 32 -17.83 -8.36 -3.02
C SER A 32 -17.33 -7.88 -4.39
N SER A 33 -16.80 -8.79 -5.19
CA SER A 33 -16.33 -8.45 -6.51
C SER A 33 -17.43 -7.86 -7.39
N LYS A 34 -18.66 -8.39 -7.30
CA LYS A 34 -19.81 -7.86 -8.03
C LYS A 34 -20.09 -6.41 -7.67
N VAL A 35 -20.17 -6.08 -6.37
CA VAL A 35 -20.41 -4.71 -5.90
C VAL A 35 -19.30 -3.76 -6.32
N ILE A 36 -18.04 -4.21 -6.33
CA ILE A 36 -16.90 -3.42 -6.81
C ILE A 36 -17.05 -3.11 -8.31
N TYR A 37 -17.33 -4.11 -9.14
CA TYR A 37 -17.52 -3.92 -10.57
C TYR A 37 -18.73 -3.04 -10.87
N ASP A 38 -19.85 -3.21 -10.17
CA ASP A 38 -21.05 -2.37 -10.33
C ASP A 38 -20.73 -0.91 -9.97
N ALA A 39 -20.04 -0.66 -8.86
CA ALA A 39 -19.64 0.70 -8.47
C ALA A 39 -18.68 1.36 -9.50
N ILE A 40 -17.77 0.60 -10.08
CA ILE A 40 -16.87 1.11 -11.12
C ILE A 40 -17.66 1.47 -12.37
N ALA A 41 -18.56 0.59 -12.82
CA ALA A 41 -19.30 0.77 -14.06
C ALA A 41 -20.41 1.81 -13.96
N ASP A 42 -21.13 1.86 -12.85
CA ASP A 42 -22.33 2.69 -12.70
C ASP A 42 -22.03 4.05 -12.06
N GLU A 43 -21.07 4.12 -11.12
CA GLU A 43 -20.69 5.34 -10.41
C GLU A 43 -19.37 5.97 -10.91
N GLY A 44 -18.70 5.32 -11.86
CA GLY A 44 -17.44 5.81 -12.42
C GLY A 44 -16.30 5.86 -11.41
N VAL A 45 -16.22 4.89 -10.50
CA VAL A 45 -15.15 4.83 -9.50
C VAL A 45 -13.77 4.76 -10.16
N GLN A 46 -12.89 5.68 -9.80
CA GLN A 46 -11.53 5.79 -10.32
C GLN A 46 -10.46 5.32 -9.34
N TYR A 47 -10.75 5.40 -8.03
CA TYR A 47 -9.77 5.11 -6.96
C TYR A 47 -10.39 4.31 -5.82
N PHE A 48 -9.65 3.34 -5.31
CA PHE A 48 -9.94 2.71 -4.01
C PHE A 48 -8.69 2.09 -3.39
N GLY A 49 -8.73 1.85 -2.09
CA GLY A 49 -7.74 1.07 -1.37
C GLY A 49 -8.28 -0.31 -1.02
N GLY A 50 -7.43 -1.33 -1.01
CA GLY A 50 -7.83 -2.67 -0.62
C GLY A 50 -6.65 -3.58 -0.28
N ALA A 51 -6.83 -4.47 0.70
CA ALA A 51 -5.85 -5.50 1.00
C ALA A 51 -5.72 -6.49 -0.17
N PRO A 52 -4.64 -7.29 -0.27
CA PRO A 52 -4.42 -8.25 -1.35
C PRO A 52 -5.57 -9.25 -1.54
N ILE A 53 -6.34 -9.54 -0.50
CA ILE A 53 -7.53 -10.39 -0.61
C ILE A 53 -8.61 -9.77 -1.51
N VAL A 54 -8.74 -8.44 -1.53
CA VAL A 54 -9.66 -7.74 -2.42
C VAL A 54 -9.20 -7.85 -3.87
N LEU A 55 -7.88 -7.73 -4.13
CA LEU A 55 -7.31 -7.95 -5.45
C LEU A 55 -7.58 -9.37 -5.96
N ASN A 56 -7.38 -10.36 -5.09
CA ASN A 56 -7.66 -11.76 -5.43
C ASN A 56 -9.16 -11.99 -5.71
N MET A 57 -10.05 -11.35 -4.98
CA MET A 57 -11.48 -11.39 -5.21
C MET A 57 -11.83 -10.84 -6.59
N ILE A 58 -11.28 -9.68 -6.97
CA ILE A 58 -11.49 -9.05 -8.28
C ILE A 58 -10.99 -9.95 -9.42
N VAL A 59 -9.78 -10.50 -9.29
CA VAL A 59 -9.17 -11.35 -10.31
C VAL A 59 -9.97 -12.65 -10.53
N ASN A 60 -10.55 -13.20 -9.48
CA ASN A 60 -11.30 -14.46 -9.54
C ASN A 60 -12.82 -14.26 -9.69
N THR A 61 -13.26 -13.06 -10.05
CA THR A 61 -14.68 -12.77 -10.31
C THR A 61 -15.19 -13.59 -11.50
N ASN A 62 -16.37 -14.18 -11.36
CA ASN A 62 -17.06 -14.86 -12.43
C ASN A 62 -17.34 -13.89 -13.59
N GLU A 63 -17.34 -14.37 -14.82
CA GLU A 63 -17.59 -13.54 -16.00
C GLU A 63 -18.97 -12.85 -15.95
N THR A 64 -19.96 -13.49 -15.37
CA THR A 64 -21.32 -12.94 -15.21
C THR A 64 -21.38 -11.72 -14.28
N ASP A 65 -20.43 -11.60 -13.36
CA ASP A 65 -20.38 -10.51 -12.37
C ASP A 65 -19.39 -9.41 -12.78
N ARG A 66 -18.61 -9.63 -13.82
CA ARG A 66 -17.73 -8.61 -14.39
C ARG A 66 -18.53 -7.60 -15.19
N ARG A 67 -18.17 -6.34 -15.03
CA ARG A 67 -18.70 -5.23 -15.81
C ARG A 67 -17.58 -4.58 -16.61
N ASN A 68 -17.90 -4.12 -17.81
CA ASN A 68 -16.98 -3.35 -18.62
C ASN A 68 -16.95 -1.88 -18.16
N PHE A 69 -15.77 -1.30 -18.16
CA PHE A 69 -15.53 0.12 -17.94
C PHE A 69 -14.41 0.59 -18.89
N ASN A 70 -14.33 1.89 -19.17
CA ASN A 70 -13.46 2.47 -20.20
C ASN A 70 -12.37 3.40 -19.64
N HIS A 71 -12.07 3.29 -18.37
CA HIS A 71 -11.02 4.05 -17.68
C HIS A 71 -10.14 3.11 -16.86
N THR A 72 -8.94 3.57 -16.49
CA THR A 72 -8.09 2.86 -15.55
C THR A 72 -8.58 3.10 -14.12
N VAL A 73 -8.65 2.05 -13.33
CA VAL A 73 -8.97 2.13 -11.90
C VAL A 73 -7.69 2.01 -11.10
N GLU A 74 -7.36 3.05 -10.34
CA GLU A 74 -6.20 3.10 -9.47
C GLU A 74 -6.48 2.41 -8.14
N VAL A 75 -5.64 1.47 -7.75
CA VAL A 75 -5.81 0.68 -6.54
C VAL A 75 -4.57 0.76 -5.66
N PHE A 76 -4.73 1.29 -4.45
CA PHE A 76 -3.69 1.20 -3.42
C PHE A 76 -3.86 -0.09 -2.63
N THR A 77 -2.80 -0.89 -2.53
CA THR A 77 -2.82 -2.13 -1.74
C THR A 77 -1.77 -2.08 -0.63
N ALA A 78 -2.19 -2.49 0.56
CA ALA A 78 -1.37 -2.52 1.77
C ALA A 78 -1.77 -3.68 2.69
N GLY A 79 -1.04 -3.82 3.80
CA GLY A 79 -1.29 -4.83 4.85
C GLY A 79 -0.58 -6.15 4.62
N ALA A 80 -0.21 -6.46 3.38
CA ALA A 80 0.67 -7.58 3.00
C ALA A 80 1.18 -7.36 1.56
N PRO A 81 2.33 -7.92 1.17
CA PRO A 81 2.78 -7.89 -0.21
C PRO A 81 1.80 -8.62 -1.14
N PRO A 82 1.37 -8.01 -2.25
CA PRO A 82 0.54 -8.71 -3.24
C PRO A 82 1.37 -9.74 -4.00
N ALA A 83 0.75 -10.88 -4.35
CA ALA A 83 1.43 -11.86 -5.18
C ALA A 83 1.66 -11.30 -6.61
N PRO A 84 2.87 -11.41 -7.19
CA PRO A 84 3.15 -10.93 -8.54
C PRO A 84 2.17 -11.47 -9.60
N ALA A 85 1.78 -12.74 -9.47
CA ALA A 85 0.78 -13.34 -10.36
C ALA A 85 -0.61 -12.67 -10.29
N THR A 86 -1.00 -12.15 -9.12
CA THR A 86 -2.24 -11.38 -8.95
C THR A 86 -2.12 -10.02 -9.62
N LEU A 87 -0.96 -9.34 -9.48
CA LEU A 87 -0.70 -8.05 -10.14
C LEU A 87 -0.76 -8.18 -11.67
N LEU A 88 -0.16 -9.22 -12.24
CA LEU A 88 -0.22 -9.49 -13.68
C LEU A 88 -1.66 -9.67 -14.20
N LYS A 89 -2.48 -10.36 -13.43
CA LYS A 89 -3.86 -10.65 -13.84
C LYS A 89 -4.75 -9.41 -13.72
N ILE A 90 -4.62 -8.66 -12.64
CA ILE A 90 -5.49 -7.52 -12.36
C ILE A 90 -5.22 -6.34 -13.30
N GLU A 91 -3.97 -6.13 -13.72
CA GLU A 91 -3.64 -5.10 -14.73
C GLU A 91 -4.35 -5.35 -16.07
N LYS A 92 -4.47 -6.63 -16.47
CA LYS A 92 -5.21 -7.01 -17.69
C LYS A 92 -6.72 -6.73 -17.60
N LEU A 93 -7.24 -6.51 -16.41
CA LEU A 93 -8.64 -6.20 -16.15
C LEU A 93 -8.91 -4.68 -16.06
N GLY A 94 -7.90 -3.84 -16.33
CA GLY A 94 -8.04 -2.38 -16.34
C GLY A 94 -7.72 -1.70 -15.01
N PHE A 95 -7.08 -2.40 -14.07
CA PHE A 95 -6.66 -1.84 -12.78
C PHE A 95 -5.16 -1.55 -12.79
N ASN A 96 -4.78 -0.42 -12.22
CA ASN A 96 -3.38 -0.11 -11.93
C ASN A 96 -3.16 -0.19 -10.42
N VAL A 97 -2.29 -1.10 -9.99
CA VAL A 97 -2.07 -1.36 -8.55
C VAL A 97 -0.77 -0.73 -8.11
N THR A 98 -0.85 0.05 -7.04
CA THR A 98 0.29 0.62 -6.31
C THR A 98 0.40 -0.03 -4.93
N GLN A 99 1.52 -0.71 -4.68
CA GLN A 99 1.84 -1.24 -3.36
C GLN A 99 2.29 -0.10 -2.46
N VAL A 100 1.73 -0.04 -1.25
CA VAL A 100 2.18 0.85 -0.19
C VAL A 100 2.42 0.05 1.09
N TYR A 101 3.36 0.52 1.91
CA TYR A 101 3.68 -0.07 3.20
C TYR A 101 3.60 0.98 4.30
N GLY A 102 3.09 0.58 5.43
CA GLY A 102 2.98 1.37 6.65
C GLY A 102 2.20 0.63 7.72
N LEU A 103 2.20 1.19 8.92
CA LEU A 103 1.57 0.62 10.11
C LEU A 103 0.58 1.63 10.72
N THR A 104 -0.18 1.17 11.71
CA THR A 104 -1.01 2.06 12.53
C THR A 104 -0.15 3.09 13.26
N GLU A 105 1.01 2.67 13.72
CA GLU A 105 2.02 3.46 14.41
C GLU A 105 2.63 4.57 13.55
N THR A 106 2.50 4.48 12.23
CA THR A 106 2.99 5.51 11.28
C THR A 106 1.87 6.34 10.66
N TYR A 107 0.62 6.15 11.10
CA TYR A 107 -0.57 6.84 10.57
C TYR A 107 -0.72 6.74 9.05
N GLY A 108 -0.45 5.58 8.48
CA GLY A 108 -0.59 5.34 7.07
C GLY A 108 0.68 4.83 6.41
N HIS A 109 0.72 4.94 5.10
CA HIS A 109 1.86 4.45 4.36
C HIS A 109 3.07 5.37 4.51
N VAL A 110 4.22 4.74 4.64
CA VAL A 110 5.53 5.38 4.75
C VAL A 110 6.39 5.11 3.53
N THR A 111 6.07 4.07 2.77
CA THR A 111 6.66 3.83 1.45
C THR A 111 5.60 3.59 0.40
N GLU A 112 5.94 3.87 -0.85
CA GLU A 112 5.11 3.67 -2.01
C GLU A 112 5.95 3.08 -3.15
N CYS A 113 5.45 2.04 -3.80
CA CYS A 113 6.05 1.48 -4.99
C CYS A 113 5.72 2.34 -6.20
N TYR A 114 6.35 3.51 -6.27
CA TYR A 114 6.22 4.42 -7.39
C TYR A 114 6.79 3.81 -8.67
N TRP A 115 6.04 3.87 -9.77
CA TRP A 115 6.49 3.35 -11.06
C TRP A 115 7.32 4.39 -11.81
N GLU A 116 8.64 4.16 -11.92
CA GLU A 116 9.55 5.00 -12.68
C GLU A 116 9.48 4.64 -14.17
N THR A 117 8.64 5.34 -14.92
CA THR A 117 8.39 5.03 -16.34
C THR A 117 9.68 5.09 -17.17
N GLU A 118 10.57 6.05 -16.93
CA GLU A 118 11.83 6.18 -17.67
C GLU A 118 12.76 4.99 -17.45
N LYS A 119 12.79 4.44 -16.22
CA LYS A 119 13.66 3.33 -15.84
C LYS A 119 13.08 1.96 -16.20
N TRP A 120 11.76 1.82 -16.14
CA TRP A 120 11.11 0.52 -16.21
C TRP A 120 10.07 0.39 -17.33
N SER A 121 10.08 1.30 -18.31
CA SER A 121 9.14 1.30 -19.44
C SER A 121 9.15 -0.01 -20.25
N GLU A 122 10.31 -0.63 -20.35
CA GLU A 122 10.50 -1.87 -21.15
C GLU A 122 10.21 -3.16 -20.34
N LEU A 123 9.95 -3.02 -19.03
CA LEU A 123 9.66 -4.18 -18.21
C LEU A 123 8.22 -4.65 -18.41
N GLU A 124 8.07 -5.91 -18.76
CA GLU A 124 6.78 -6.55 -18.99
C GLU A 124 6.63 -7.83 -18.16
N GLY A 125 5.42 -8.34 -18.10
CA GLY A 125 5.11 -9.63 -17.51
C GLY A 125 5.62 -9.78 -16.06
N GLU A 126 6.34 -10.88 -15.80
CA GLU A 126 6.80 -11.23 -14.45
C GLU A 126 7.81 -10.22 -13.89
N GLN A 127 8.66 -9.63 -14.73
CA GLN A 127 9.64 -8.65 -14.29
C GLN A 127 8.95 -7.38 -13.77
N ARG A 128 7.95 -6.88 -14.51
CA ARG A 128 7.12 -5.76 -14.10
C ARG A 128 6.39 -6.05 -12.78
N ALA A 129 5.77 -7.23 -12.68
CA ALA A 129 5.05 -7.62 -11.49
C ALA A 129 5.97 -7.77 -10.25
N ALA A 130 7.18 -8.26 -10.44
CA ALA A 130 8.17 -8.39 -9.36
C ALA A 130 8.60 -7.02 -8.80
N ILE A 131 8.76 -6.01 -9.65
CA ILE A 131 9.04 -4.63 -9.19
C ILE A 131 7.82 -4.05 -8.46
N LYS A 132 6.63 -4.17 -9.05
CA LYS A 132 5.38 -3.66 -8.46
C LYS A 132 4.99 -4.32 -7.13
N ALA A 133 5.51 -5.50 -6.84
CA ALA A 133 5.31 -6.17 -5.56
C ALA A 133 6.25 -5.69 -4.44
N ARG A 134 7.21 -4.82 -4.74
CA ARG A 134 8.09 -4.21 -3.72
C ARG A 134 7.34 -3.15 -2.93
N GLN A 135 7.84 -2.85 -1.72
CA GLN A 135 7.30 -1.78 -0.88
C GLN A 135 7.65 -0.37 -1.39
N GLY A 136 8.63 -0.29 -2.30
CA GLY A 136 8.99 0.95 -2.98
C GLY A 136 9.94 1.83 -2.20
N VAL A 137 9.78 3.14 -2.36
CA VAL A 137 10.65 4.18 -1.81
C VAL A 137 9.93 4.97 -0.72
N ALA A 138 10.69 5.71 0.09
CA ALA A 138 10.14 6.56 1.14
C ALA A 138 9.10 7.56 0.59
N PHE A 139 7.95 7.64 1.25
CA PHE A 139 6.94 8.65 0.94
C PHE A 139 7.47 10.05 1.27
N PRO A 140 7.16 11.10 0.50
CA PRO A 140 7.79 12.43 0.63
C PRO A 140 7.65 13.09 2.01
N MET A 141 6.69 12.65 2.83
CA MET A 141 6.50 13.18 4.19
C MET A 141 7.41 12.53 5.24
N MET A 142 8.15 11.49 4.88
CA MET A 142 9.04 10.79 5.79
C MET A 142 10.41 11.46 5.83
N GLU A 143 10.98 11.54 7.02
CA GLU A 143 12.32 12.08 7.22
C GLU A 143 13.38 11.05 6.78
N HIS A 144 13.25 9.82 7.25
CA HIS A 144 14.15 8.73 6.91
C HIS A 144 13.48 7.37 7.07
N ILE A 145 13.67 6.51 6.09
CA ILE A 145 13.30 5.09 6.13
C ILE A 145 14.48 4.31 5.60
N THR A 146 14.91 3.31 6.34
CA THR A 146 16.04 2.47 5.96
C THR A 146 15.87 1.06 6.53
N VAL A 147 16.77 0.16 6.17
CA VAL A 147 16.85 -1.21 6.70
C VAL A 147 18.14 -1.30 7.49
N MET A 148 18.05 -1.64 8.78
CA MET A 148 19.20 -1.73 9.68
C MET A 148 19.38 -3.14 10.25
N ASP A 149 20.62 -3.50 10.52
CA ASP A 149 20.98 -4.70 11.28
C ASP A 149 20.76 -4.52 12.79
N GLN A 150 21.02 -5.59 13.56
CA GLN A 150 20.87 -5.57 15.03
C GLN A 150 21.82 -4.58 15.74
N SER A 151 22.84 -4.09 15.09
CA SER A 151 23.80 -3.11 15.60
C SER A 151 23.45 -1.68 15.18
N MET A 152 22.27 -1.47 14.58
CA MET A 152 21.78 -0.19 14.07
C MET A 152 22.63 0.40 12.94
N TYR A 153 23.28 -0.46 12.15
CA TYR A 153 23.94 -0.06 10.91
C TYR A 153 23.05 -0.39 9.71
N GLU A 154 23.01 0.52 8.74
CA GLU A 154 22.27 0.29 7.49
C GLU A 154 22.85 -0.92 6.74
N VAL A 155 21.97 -1.80 6.27
CA VAL A 155 22.38 -2.95 5.47
C VAL A 155 22.76 -2.51 4.05
N PRO A 156 23.64 -3.26 3.35
CA PRO A 156 23.97 -2.98 1.95
C PRO A 156 22.74 -3.00 1.05
N GLN A 157 22.76 -2.15 0.01
CA GLN A 157 21.71 -2.14 -1.03
C GLN A 157 21.95 -3.26 -2.05
N ASP A 158 21.97 -4.50 -1.60
CA ASP A 158 22.28 -5.68 -2.42
C ASP A 158 21.06 -6.55 -2.74
N GLY A 159 19.89 -6.19 -2.20
CA GLY A 159 18.65 -6.94 -2.35
C GLY A 159 18.65 -8.31 -1.66
N LYS A 160 19.57 -8.57 -0.74
CA LYS A 160 19.79 -9.88 -0.09
C LYS A 160 19.98 -9.80 1.41
N THR A 161 20.80 -8.85 1.87
CA THR A 161 21.10 -8.66 3.29
C THR A 161 19.86 -8.17 4.01
N GLN A 162 19.40 -8.96 4.98
CA GLN A 162 18.19 -8.68 5.75
C GLN A 162 18.50 -7.78 6.95
N GLY A 163 17.54 -6.92 7.26
CA GLY A 163 17.50 -6.12 8.47
C GLY A 163 16.07 -5.70 8.79
N GLU A 164 15.90 -4.95 9.86
CA GLU A 164 14.61 -4.39 10.27
C GLU A 164 14.35 -3.06 9.56
N ILE A 165 13.10 -2.82 9.16
CA ILE A 165 12.67 -1.52 8.63
C ILE A 165 12.62 -0.52 9.78
N MET A 166 13.43 0.53 9.69
CA MET A 166 13.55 1.61 10.65
C MET A 166 12.97 2.88 10.10
N ILE A 167 12.11 3.53 10.88
CA ILE A 167 11.26 4.62 10.39
C ILE A 167 11.45 5.86 11.26
N ARG A 168 11.63 7.03 10.61
CA ARG A 168 11.61 8.34 11.25
C ARG A 168 10.84 9.34 10.40
N GLY A 169 9.94 10.09 11.05
CA GLY A 169 9.14 11.10 10.36
C GLY A 169 7.98 11.60 11.22
N ASN A 170 7.37 12.69 10.78
CA ASN A 170 6.34 13.39 11.54
C ASN A 170 5.02 12.62 11.69
N SER A 171 4.78 11.60 10.86
CA SER A 171 3.58 10.76 10.96
C SER A 171 3.72 9.60 11.95
N VAL A 172 4.95 9.34 12.44
CA VAL A 172 5.19 8.29 13.43
C VAL A 172 4.55 8.68 14.76
N MET A 173 3.90 7.72 15.41
CA MET A 173 3.23 7.92 16.71
C MET A 173 4.17 8.49 17.77
N LYS A 174 3.61 9.17 18.77
CA LYS A 174 4.39 9.61 19.96
C LYS A 174 4.74 8.47 20.91
N GLY A 175 4.02 7.37 20.85
CA GLY A 175 4.20 6.20 21.70
C GLY A 175 2.89 5.44 21.93
N TYR A 176 3.00 4.30 22.59
CA TYR A 176 1.87 3.48 22.99
C TYR A 176 1.18 4.06 24.23
N PHE A 177 -0.13 4.22 24.18
CA PHE A 177 -0.91 4.83 25.24
C PHE A 177 -0.76 4.09 26.57
N LYS A 178 -0.32 4.82 27.61
CA LYS A 178 -0.06 4.29 28.97
C LYS A 178 0.89 3.08 29.01
N ASN A 179 1.80 2.97 28.05
CA ASN A 179 2.80 1.90 28.00
C ASN A 179 4.18 2.48 27.65
N GLU A 180 4.80 3.11 28.66
CA GLU A 180 6.10 3.75 28.52
C GLU A 180 7.20 2.75 28.16
N LYS A 181 7.16 1.55 28.76
CA LYS A 181 8.16 0.51 28.48
C LYS A 181 8.17 0.13 27.00
N ALA A 182 7.00 -0.23 26.44
CA ALA A 182 6.91 -0.56 25.02
C ALA A 182 7.25 0.63 24.11
N THR A 183 6.96 1.86 24.56
CA THR A 183 7.33 3.07 23.81
C THR A 183 8.84 3.24 23.74
N VAL A 184 9.54 3.11 24.85
CA VAL A 184 11.02 3.22 24.89
C VAL A 184 11.67 2.14 24.02
N GLU A 185 11.19 0.90 24.13
CA GLU A 185 11.68 -0.23 23.30
C GLU A 185 11.44 0.03 21.80
N ALA A 186 10.28 0.57 21.43
CA ALA A 186 9.92 0.84 20.04
C ALA A 186 10.68 2.01 19.41
N PHE A 187 11.33 2.87 20.20
CA PHE A 187 12.07 4.05 19.72
C PHE A 187 13.56 4.03 20.08
N ASP A 188 14.12 2.86 20.30
CA ASP A 188 15.55 2.74 20.58
C ASP A 188 16.37 3.29 19.42
N GLY A 189 17.53 3.88 19.72
CA GLY A 189 18.40 4.48 18.70
C GLY A 189 17.79 5.64 17.91
N GLY A 190 16.62 6.19 18.31
CA GLY A 190 15.99 7.37 17.68
C GLY A 190 15.19 7.06 16.40
N TYR A 191 14.90 5.80 16.16
CA TYR A 191 14.00 5.32 15.10
C TYR A 191 12.84 4.56 15.69
N PHE A 192 11.72 4.55 14.99
CA PHE A 192 10.65 3.62 15.27
C PHE A 192 11.01 2.26 14.65
N HIS A 193 11.07 1.24 15.50
CA HIS A 193 11.28 -0.15 15.14
C HIS A 193 9.98 -0.77 14.65
N SER A 194 9.90 -1.10 13.37
CA SER A 194 8.67 -1.63 12.78
C SER A 194 8.38 -3.08 13.16
N GLY A 195 9.40 -3.84 13.53
CA GLY A 195 9.33 -5.30 13.69
C GLY A 195 9.31 -6.07 12.37
N ASP A 196 9.30 -5.39 11.23
CA ASP A 196 9.24 -6.01 9.91
C ASP A 196 10.65 -6.16 9.31
N ILE A 197 10.93 -7.35 8.77
CA ILE A 197 12.21 -7.67 8.13
C ILE A 197 12.13 -7.38 6.64
N ALA A 198 13.15 -6.71 6.12
CA ALA A 198 13.26 -6.35 4.71
C ALA A 198 14.69 -6.48 4.18
N VAL A 199 14.82 -6.24 2.88
CA VAL A 199 16.10 -6.03 2.19
C VAL A 199 16.06 -4.68 1.48
N HIS A 200 17.23 -4.05 1.31
CA HIS A 200 17.36 -2.82 0.53
C HIS A 200 17.83 -3.18 -0.89
N HIS A 201 17.04 -2.80 -1.89
CA HIS A 201 17.40 -3.01 -3.29
C HIS A 201 18.27 -1.86 -3.83
N PRO A 202 19.10 -2.13 -4.85
CA PRO A 202 19.82 -1.08 -5.59
C PRO A 202 18.89 -0.08 -6.27
#